data_2ffd7e86d6d70fbea1f0eb75c2b253f9
#
_entry.id   2ffd7e86d6d70fbea1f0eb75c2b253f9
#
_cell.length_a   1.000
_cell.length_b   1.000
_cell.length_c   1.000
_cell.angle_alpha   90.00
_cell.angle_beta   90.00
_cell.angle_gamma   90.00
#
_symmetry.space_group_name_H-M   'P 1'
#
loop_
_entity.id
_entity.type
_entity.pdbx_description
1 polymer ?
#
loop_
_entity_poly.entity_id
_entity_poly.type
_entity_poly.pdbx_seq_one_letter_code
_entity_poly.pdbx_strand_id
1 'polypeptide(L)'
;MDYRVSDLHTDPAGYEAYCSEKLIRLGGCFLCYEPPVDVPEPAVAPFRETGFITVGSFNNLSKINDEVVALWAGILRQLPGARLVIKNPGLTDAAVREDYLSGFAGRGVDDERVILKGLSATTREHLGEYRNIDIGLDTFPYNGTTTTCEAMWMGVPVLTLTGGIHAGRVGSSLLAAAGMDQWIAGSQDDYVGLAVKYAGDPNFLDRQRDSLRERLA
;
A
#
# COMPACT_ATOMS: atom_id res chain seq x y z
N MET A 1 -22.43 -13.40 16.09
CA MET A 1 -21.08 -13.59 16.67
C MET A 1 -21.04 -12.76 17.95
N ASP A 2 -20.48 -13.27 19.07
CA ASP A 2 -20.59 -12.57 20.37
C ASP A 2 -19.42 -11.62 20.61
N TYR A 3 -18.27 -11.92 19.98
CA TYR A 3 -17.03 -11.16 20.14
C TYR A 3 -16.38 -10.89 18.81
N ARG A 4 -15.67 -9.76 18.74
CA ARG A 4 -14.80 -9.37 17.62
C ARG A 4 -13.43 -8.97 18.16
N VAL A 5 -12.39 -9.62 17.67
CA VAL A 5 -10.99 -9.25 17.96
C VAL A 5 -10.61 -8.03 17.12
N SER A 6 -9.99 -7.05 17.76
CA SER A 6 -9.64 -5.76 17.16
C SER A 6 -8.42 -5.16 17.88
N ASP A 7 -8.10 -3.90 17.60
CA ASP A 7 -7.13 -3.06 18.30
C ASP A 7 -7.59 -1.61 18.36
N LEU A 8 -6.80 -0.75 19.03
CA LEU A 8 -7.14 0.66 19.17
C LEU A 8 -6.95 1.50 17.89
N HIS A 9 -6.17 1.03 16.91
CA HIS A 9 -5.98 1.71 15.65
C HIS A 9 -7.13 1.45 14.69
N THR A 10 -7.62 0.21 14.64
CA THR A 10 -8.76 -0.17 13.77
C THR A 10 -10.11 0.23 14.36
N ASP A 11 -10.33 0.00 15.64
CA ASP A 11 -11.58 0.36 16.33
C ASP A 11 -11.25 1.18 17.60
N PRO A 12 -11.04 2.50 17.48
CA PRO A 12 -10.77 3.38 18.62
C PRO A 12 -11.89 3.35 19.68
N ALA A 13 -11.62 3.93 20.86
CA ALA A 13 -12.63 4.08 21.90
C ALA A 13 -13.88 4.79 21.35
N GLY A 14 -15.05 4.29 21.67
CA GLY A 14 -16.33 4.77 21.15
C GLY A 14 -16.87 4.02 19.94
N TYR A 15 -16.05 3.20 19.26
CA TYR A 15 -16.49 2.38 18.12
C TYR A 15 -17.42 1.24 18.53
N GLU A 16 -17.52 0.93 19.82
CA GLU A 16 -18.48 -0.03 20.35
C GLU A 16 -19.92 0.28 19.93
N ALA A 17 -20.24 1.57 19.76
CA ALA A 17 -21.55 2.01 19.32
C ALA A 17 -21.94 1.59 17.90
N TYR A 18 -20.95 1.21 17.07
CA TYR A 18 -21.14 0.78 15.69
C TYR A 18 -21.00 -0.73 15.51
N CYS A 19 -20.78 -1.48 16.59
CA CYS A 19 -20.59 -2.93 16.54
C CYS A 19 -21.73 -3.65 17.27
N SER A 20 -22.21 -4.74 16.68
CA SER A 20 -23.15 -5.66 17.36
C SER A 20 -22.42 -6.62 18.30
N GLU A 21 -21.11 -6.83 18.07
CA GLU A 21 -20.25 -7.69 18.86
C GLU A 21 -19.55 -6.91 19.97
N LYS A 22 -19.20 -7.62 21.04
CA LYS A 22 -18.29 -7.07 22.04
C LYS A 22 -16.87 -7.03 21.51
N LEU A 23 -16.28 -5.84 21.44
CA LEU A 23 -14.91 -5.64 20.99
C LEU A 23 -13.90 -6.14 22.02
N ILE A 24 -12.96 -6.99 21.58
CA ILE A 24 -11.78 -7.41 22.34
C ILE A 24 -10.57 -6.77 21.65
N ARG A 25 -10.06 -5.67 22.21
CA ARG A 25 -8.89 -4.99 21.68
C ARG A 25 -7.61 -5.60 22.20
N LEU A 26 -6.75 -6.03 21.27
CA LEU A 26 -5.40 -6.51 21.60
C LEU A 26 -4.47 -5.32 21.86
N GLY A 27 -3.38 -5.55 22.59
CA GLY A 27 -2.39 -4.52 22.93
C GLY A 27 -1.45 -4.12 21.77
N GLY A 28 -1.60 -4.73 20.60
CA GLY A 28 -0.89 -4.45 19.37
C GLY A 28 -1.82 -4.54 18.18
N CYS A 29 -1.34 -5.02 17.04
CA CYS A 29 -2.18 -5.29 15.87
C CYS A 29 -3.10 -6.48 16.11
N PHE A 30 -4.34 -6.39 15.64
CA PHE A 30 -5.30 -7.50 15.69
C PHE A 30 -5.01 -8.62 14.70
N LEU A 31 -4.12 -8.36 13.74
CA LEU A 31 -3.72 -9.29 12.69
C LEU A 31 -2.44 -10.03 13.09
N CYS A 32 -2.39 -11.30 12.68
CA CYS A 32 -1.18 -12.11 12.68
C CYS A 32 -0.86 -12.46 11.23
N TYR A 33 0.35 -12.13 10.78
CA TYR A 33 0.81 -12.43 9.44
C TYR A 33 1.97 -13.42 9.51
N GLU A 34 1.85 -14.51 8.78
CA GLU A 34 2.93 -15.47 8.56
C GLU A 34 3.28 -15.46 7.07
N PRO A 35 4.52 -15.11 6.71
CA PRO A 35 4.93 -15.08 5.31
C PRO A 35 4.99 -16.52 4.75
N PRO A 36 4.80 -16.68 3.43
CA PRO A 36 5.00 -17.97 2.77
C PRO A 36 6.42 -18.51 2.98
N VAL A 37 6.59 -19.85 2.99
CA VAL A 37 7.89 -20.51 3.20
C VAL A 37 8.89 -20.16 2.10
N ASP A 38 8.43 -20.07 0.85
CA ASP A 38 9.28 -19.77 -0.32
C ASP A 38 9.16 -18.29 -0.71
N VAL A 39 9.83 -17.42 0.06
CA VAL A 39 9.85 -15.97 -0.16
C VAL A 39 11.23 -15.56 -0.70
N PRO A 40 11.31 -14.74 -1.76
CA PRO A 40 12.58 -14.18 -2.19
C PRO A 40 13.15 -13.20 -1.14
N GLU A 41 14.46 -12.99 -1.17
CA GLU A 41 15.06 -11.93 -0.36
C GLU A 41 14.60 -10.54 -0.86
N PRO A 42 14.46 -9.55 0.05
CA PRO A 42 14.22 -8.17 -0.34
C PRO A 42 15.32 -7.68 -1.27
N ALA A 43 14.93 -7.02 -2.35
CA ALA A 43 15.88 -6.42 -3.27
C ALA A 43 16.27 -5.01 -2.82
N VAL A 44 17.38 -4.48 -3.32
CA VAL A 44 17.72 -3.05 -3.20
C VAL A 44 16.60 -2.20 -3.82
N ALA A 45 16.50 -0.96 -3.38
CA ALA A 45 15.47 -0.05 -3.89
C ALA A 45 15.65 0.20 -5.39
N PRO A 46 14.61 0.03 -6.23
CA PRO A 46 14.73 0.12 -7.68
C PRO A 46 15.19 1.49 -8.17
N PHE A 47 14.93 2.58 -7.46
CA PHE A 47 15.40 3.91 -7.84
C PHE A 47 16.94 4.00 -7.96
N ARG A 48 17.69 3.15 -7.27
CA ARG A 48 19.16 3.07 -7.34
C ARG A 48 19.66 2.68 -8.74
N GLU A 49 18.90 1.87 -9.44
CA GLU A 49 19.22 1.39 -10.78
C GLU A 49 18.53 2.22 -11.87
N THR A 50 17.28 2.62 -11.61
CA THR A 50 16.45 3.30 -12.62
C THR A 50 16.64 4.81 -12.67
N GLY A 51 17.08 5.41 -11.56
CA GLY A 51 17.20 6.86 -11.41
C GLY A 51 15.88 7.60 -11.21
N PHE A 52 14.76 6.89 -11.07
CA PHE A 52 13.44 7.47 -10.80
C PHE A 52 12.68 6.64 -9.75
N ILE A 53 11.78 7.29 -9.04
CA ILE A 53 10.92 6.63 -8.04
C ILE A 53 9.80 5.86 -8.71
N THR A 54 9.57 4.64 -8.25
CA THR A 54 8.41 3.83 -8.61
C THR A 54 7.49 3.66 -7.42
N VAL A 55 6.29 4.21 -7.51
CA VAL A 55 5.22 3.93 -6.53
C VAL A 55 4.39 2.75 -7.03
N GLY A 56 3.71 2.01 -6.14
CA GLY A 56 2.92 0.88 -6.62
C GLY A 56 1.91 0.31 -5.64
N SER A 57 0.94 -0.43 -6.18
CA SER A 57 -0.09 -1.12 -5.42
C SER A 57 -0.42 -2.47 -6.03
N PHE A 58 -0.46 -3.51 -5.18
CA PHE A 58 -0.89 -4.85 -5.57
C PHE A 58 -2.27 -5.20 -4.97
N ASN A 59 -3.00 -4.18 -4.56
CA ASN A 59 -4.34 -4.33 -4.00
C ASN A 59 -5.35 -4.85 -5.04
N ASN A 60 -6.46 -5.40 -4.53
CA ASN A 60 -7.58 -5.81 -5.37
C ASN A 60 -8.14 -4.58 -6.12
N LEU A 61 -8.44 -4.73 -7.42
CA LEU A 61 -8.97 -3.65 -8.25
C LEU A 61 -10.28 -3.08 -7.72
N SER A 62 -11.12 -3.89 -7.05
CA SER A 62 -12.34 -3.40 -6.41
C SER A 62 -12.12 -2.36 -5.32
N LYS A 63 -10.88 -2.22 -4.82
CA LYS A 63 -10.48 -1.20 -3.84
C LYS A 63 -9.90 0.06 -4.50
N ILE A 64 -9.54 -0.03 -5.79
CA ILE A 64 -8.96 1.08 -6.56
C ILE A 64 -10.10 1.80 -7.27
N ASN A 65 -10.81 2.63 -6.53
CA ASN A 65 -11.91 3.44 -7.03
C ASN A 65 -11.41 4.75 -7.67
N ASP A 66 -12.32 5.55 -8.19
CA ASP A 66 -12.02 6.80 -8.89
C ASP A 66 -11.28 7.84 -8.01
N GLU A 67 -11.58 7.88 -6.69
CA GLU A 67 -10.89 8.75 -5.75
C GLU A 67 -9.43 8.31 -5.54
N VAL A 68 -9.18 7.00 -5.46
CA VAL A 68 -7.82 6.44 -5.37
C VAL A 68 -7.02 6.77 -6.63
N VAL A 69 -7.62 6.60 -7.82
CA VAL A 69 -6.98 6.96 -9.10
C VAL A 69 -6.67 8.46 -9.14
N ALA A 70 -7.58 9.31 -8.70
CA ALA A 70 -7.37 10.76 -8.65
C ALA A 70 -6.23 11.15 -7.71
N LEU A 71 -6.14 10.51 -6.53
CA LEU A 71 -5.10 10.76 -5.55
C LEU A 71 -3.73 10.33 -6.06
N TRP A 72 -3.62 9.13 -6.63
CA TRP A 72 -2.37 8.62 -7.20
C TRP A 72 -1.91 9.43 -8.43
N ALA A 73 -2.84 9.88 -9.27
CA ALA A 73 -2.54 10.82 -10.34
C ALA A 73 -2.00 12.15 -9.79
N GLY A 74 -2.53 12.61 -8.64
CA GLY A 74 -2.03 13.79 -7.91
C GLY A 74 -0.57 13.65 -7.49
N ILE A 75 -0.17 12.47 -6.98
CA ILE A 75 1.22 12.14 -6.66
C ILE A 75 2.10 12.20 -7.91
N LEU A 76 1.68 11.52 -8.99
CA LEU A 76 2.45 11.45 -10.23
C LEU A 76 2.65 12.83 -10.88
N ARG A 77 1.66 13.73 -10.81
CA ARG A 77 1.81 15.11 -11.31
C ARG A 77 2.85 15.92 -10.53
N GLN A 78 2.96 15.69 -9.22
CA GLN A 78 3.98 16.35 -8.38
C GLN A 78 5.36 15.70 -8.47
N LEU A 79 5.43 14.48 -9.00
CA LEU A 79 6.66 13.72 -9.24
C LEU A 79 6.80 13.39 -10.74
N PRO A 80 7.20 14.34 -11.61
CA PRO A 80 7.17 14.14 -13.07
C PRO A 80 8.00 12.96 -13.57
N GLY A 81 9.07 12.59 -12.87
CA GLY A 81 9.92 11.43 -13.21
C GLY A 81 9.40 10.10 -12.67
N ALA A 82 8.43 10.09 -11.73
CA ALA A 82 7.98 8.87 -11.09
C ALA A 82 7.06 8.02 -11.98
N ARG A 83 7.03 6.71 -11.70
CA ARG A 83 6.13 5.73 -12.34
C ARG A 83 5.23 5.08 -11.32
N LEU A 84 4.09 4.58 -11.78
CA LEU A 84 3.14 3.81 -10.98
C LEU A 84 3.06 2.38 -11.51
N VAL A 85 3.21 1.40 -10.63
CA VAL A 85 2.95 -0.02 -10.93
C VAL A 85 1.66 -0.44 -10.25
N ILE A 86 0.68 -0.91 -11.00
CA ILE A 86 -0.52 -1.58 -10.47
C ILE A 86 -0.46 -3.03 -10.89
N LYS A 87 -0.57 -3.96 -9.93
CA LYS A 87 -0.55 -5.39 -10.20
C LYS A 87 -1.79 -6.07 -9.65
N ASN A 88 -2.53 -6.72 -10.53
CA ASN A 88 -3.69 -7.52 -10.16
C ASN A 88 -4.02 -8.52 -11.27
N PRO A 89 -4.51 -9.75 -10.96
CA PRO A 89 -4.94 -10.71 -11.99
C PRO A 89 -5.94 -10.16 -13.00
N GLY A 90 -6.86 -9.27 -12.61
CA GLY A 90 -7.84 -8.64 -13.50
C GLY A 90 -7.22 -7.78 -14.60
N LEU A 91 -5.96 -7.35 -14.44
CA LEU A 91 -5.22 -6.60 -15.46
C LEU A 91 -4.67 -7.47 -16.60
N THR A 92 -5.03 -8.73 -16.69
CA THR A 92 -4.86 -9.56 -17.90
C THR A 92 -5.91 -9.23 -18.96
N ASP A 93 -7.04 -8.65 -18.57
CA ASP A 93 -8.10 -8.20 -19.47
C ASP A 93 -7.73 -6.84 -20.09
N ALA A 94 -7.84 -6.76 -21.43
CA ALA A 94 -7.46 -5.56 -22.16
C ALA A 94 -8.41 -4.37 -21.91
N ALA A 95 -9.71 -4.62 -21.74
CA ALA A 95 -10.68 -3.56 -21.47
C ALA A 95 -10.47 -2.96 -20.08
N VAL A 96 -10.18 -3.80 -19.06
CA VAL A 96 -9.84 -3.32 -17.71
C VAL A 96 -8.57 -2.47 -17.73
N ARG A 97 -7.55 -2.86 -18.52
CA ARG A 97 -6.33 -2.07 -18.66
C ARG A 97 -6.62 -0.70 -19.27
N GLU A 98 -7.42 -0.68 -20.35
CA GLU A 98 -7.80 0.56 -21.03
C GLU A 98 -8.55 1.51 -20.12
N ASP A 99 -9.48 1.00 -19.30
CA ASP A 99 -10.22 1.81 -18.32
C ASP A 99 -9.27 2.49 -17.31
N TYR A 100 -8.29 1.76 -16.77
CA TYR A 100 -7.31 2.35 -15.84
C TYR A 100 -6.41 3.37 -16.53
N LEU A 101 -5.86 3.06 -17.72
CA LEU A 101 -5.01 4.00 -18.47
C LEU A 101 -5.79 5.28 -18.80
N SER A 102 -7.01 5.15 -19.33
CA SER A 102 -7.89 6.29 -19.61
C SER A 102 -8.19 7.12 -18.35
N GLY A 103 -8.39 6.45 -17.20
CA GLY A 103 -8.59 7.10 -15.91
C GLY A 103 -7.41 7.98 -15.49
N PHE A 104 -6.18 7.51 -15.67
CA PHE A 104 -4.96 8.27 -15.38
C PHE A 104 -4.69 9.35 -16.44
N ALA A 105 -4.86 9.04 -17.74
CA ALA A 105 -4.69 9.98 -18.84
C ALA A 105 -5.65 11.18 -18.72
N GLY A 106 -6.91 10.93 -18.38
CA GLY A 106 -7.91 11.96 -18.10
C GLY A 106 -7.56 12.89 -16.93
N ARG A 107 -6.56 12.50 -16.12
CA ARG A 107 -6.03 13.28 -15.00
C ARG A 107 -4.62 13.84 -15.25
N GLY A 108 -4.17 13.81 -16.52
CA GLY A 108 -2.89 14.40 -16.95
C GLY A 108 -1.67 13.56 -16.59
N VAL A 109 -1.81 12.24 -16.54
CA VAL A 109 -0.69 11.29 -16.38
C VAL A 109 -0.51 10.52 -17.68
N ASP A 110 0.70 10.56 -18.23
CA ASP A 110 1.04 9.84 -19.45
C ASP A 110 1.00 8.32 -19.26
N ASP A 111 0.47 7.58 -20.22
CA ASP A 111 0.29 6.13 -20.15
C ASP A 111 1.60 5.37 -19.91
N GLU A 112 2.72 5.87 -20.47
CA GLU A 112 4.05 5.29 -20.27
C GLU A 112 4.52 5.29 -18.81
N ARG A 113 3.88 6.10 -17.98
CA ARG A 113 4.16 6.20 -16.54
C ARG A 113 3.31 5.25 -15.69
N VAL A 114 2.30 4.59 -16.27
CA VAL A 114 1.39 3.67 -15.60
C VAL A 114 1.63 2.26 -16.09
N ILE A 115 2.29 1.45 -15.28
CA ILE A 115 2.68 0.08 -15.61
C ILE A 115 1.65 -0.88 -15.00
N LEU A 116 0.85 -1.51 -15.85
CA LEU A 116 -0.17 -2.47 -15.44
C LEU A 116 0.35 -3.89 -15.59
N LYS A 117 0.37 -4.65 -14.49
CA LYS A 117 0.84 -6.04 -14.44
C LYS A 117 -0.32 -6.99 -14.09
N GLY A 118 -0.39 -8.11 -14.82
CA GLY A 118 -1.37 -9.18 -14.61
C GLY A 118 -0.94 -10.19 -13.54
N LEU A 119 -1.42 -11.43 -13.70
CA LEU A 119 -1.14 -12.55 -12.81
C LEU A 119 0.34 -12.99 -12.89
N SER A 120 0.93 -13.33 -11.75
CA SER A 120 2.17 -14.12 -11.67
C SER A 120 1.84 -15.60 -11.59
N ALA A 121 2.71 -16.47 -12.09
CA ALA A 121 2.48 -17.93 -12.10
C ALA A 121 2.59 -18.54 -10.70
N THR A 122 3.43 -17.97 -9.83
CA THR A 122 3.67 -18.48 -8.47
C THR A 122 3.64 -17.36 -7.43
N THR A 123 3.44 -17.73 -6.15
CA THR A 123 3.54 -16.80 -5.02
C THR A 123 4.94 -16.18 -4.93
N ARG A 124 6.00 -16.96 -5.18
CA ARG A 124 7.38 -16.46 -5.20
C ARG A 124 7.58 -15.37 -6.26
N GLU A 125 7.07 -15.58 -7.47
CA GLU A 125 7.11 -14.56 -8.53
C GLU A 125 6.29 -13.34 -8.15
N HIS A 126 5.09 -13.54 -7.55
CA HIS A 126 4.25 -12.44 -7.08
C HIS A 126 5.00 -11.57 -6.07
N LEU A 127 5.59 -12.17 -5.04
CA LEU A 127 6.36 -11.44 -4.04
C LEU A 127 7.63 -10.82 -4.64
N GLY A 128 8.27 -11.51 -5.59
CA GLY A 128 9.42 -10.97 -6.32
C GLY A 128 9.14 -9.67 -7.09
N GLU A 129 7.88 -9.40 -7.47
CA GLU A 129 7.51 -8.16 -8.15
C GLU A 129 7.63 -6.92 -7.28
N TYR A 130 7.61 -7.03 -5.95
CA TYR A 130 7.84 -5.91 -5.04
C TYR A 130 9.24 -5.29 -5.18
N ARG A 131 10.20 -5.99 -5.82
CA ARG A 131 11.52 -5.43 -6.18
C ARG A 131 11.43 -4.22 -7.10
N ASN A 132 10.32 -4.06 -7.80
CA ASN A 132 10.11 -2.98 -8.78
C ASN A 132 9.46 -1.73 -8.14
N ILE A 133 9.26 -1.70 -6.83
CA ILE A 133 8.53 -0.65 -6.12
C ILE A 133 9.40 -0.05 -5.02
N ASP A 134 9.47 1.27 -4.96
CA ASP A 134 10.13 2.03 -3.90
C ASP A 134 9.17 2.35 -2.75
N ILE A 135 7.93 2.73 -3.06
CA ILE A 135 6.88 3.09 -2.09
C ILE A 135 5.59 2.37 -2.46
N GLY A 136 5.05 1.60 -1.55
CA GLY A 136 3.72 1.00 -1.66
C GLY A 136 2.63 2.05 -1.41
N LEU A 137 1.60 2.07 -2.26
CA LEU A 137 0.42 2.92 -2.10
C LEU A 137 -0.77 2.08 -1.68
N ASP A 138 -1.26 2.31 -0.47
CA ASP A 138 -2.46 1.67 0.03
C ASP A 138 -3.73 2.33 -0.54
N THR A 139 -4.80 1.54 -0.61
CA THR A 139 -6.11 1.96 -1.09
C THR A 139 -7.01 2.49 0.04
N PHE A 140 -8.01 3.28 -0.31
CA PHE A 140 -9.04 3.77 0.62
C PHE A 140 -10.40 3.87 -0.10
N PRO A 141 -11.53 3.86 0.60
CA PRO A 141 -11.71 3.74 2.05
C PRO A 141 -11.51 2.32 2.59
N TYR A 142 -11.07 1.37 1.77
CA TYR A 142 -10.79 0.00 2.14
C TYR A 142 -9.29 -0.30 1.95
N ASN A 143 -8.55 -0.40 3.07
CA ASN A 143 -7.11 -0.62 3.05
C ASN A 143 -6.72 -2.04 2.58
N GLY A 144 -5.47 -2.19 2.18
CA GLY A 144 -4.79 -3.47 2.07
C GLY A 144 -4.63 -4.14 3.42
N THR A 145 -4.56 -5.46 3.43
CA THR A 145 -4.25 -6.27 4.61
C THR A 145 -3.04 -7.13 4.27
N THR A 146 -3.26 -8.27 3.64
CA THR A 146 -2.18 -9.18 3.19
C THR A 146 -1.20 -8.47 2.26
N THR A 147 -1.68 -7.68 1.32
CA THR A 147 -0.83 -6.93 0.37
C THR A 147 0.06 -5.89 1.07
N THR A 148 -0.41 -5.29 2.17
CA THR A 148 0.40 -4.39 3.00
C THR A 148 1.48 -5.15 3.76
N CYS A 149 1.13 -6.30 4.34
CA CYS A 149 2.09 -7.18 5.00
C CYS A 149 3.14 -7.71 4.01
N GLU A 150 2.73 -8.17 2.84
CA GLU A 150 3.62 -8.64 1.77
C GLU A 150 4.59 -7.56 1.32
N ALA A 151 4.09 -6.34 1.05
CA ALA A 151 4.93 -5.22 0.66
C ALA A 151 6.01 -4.94 1.71
N MET A 152 5.61 -4.80 2.98
CA MET A 152 6.55 -4.53 4.08
C MET A 152 7.53 -5.70 4.28
N TRP A 153 7.07 -6.96 4.17
CA TRP A 153 7.94 -8.14 4.25
C TRP A 153 8.97 -8.18 3.14
N MET A 154 8.63 -7.66 1.97
CA MET A 154 9.53 -7.50 0.82
C MET A 154 10.36 -6.20 0.87
N GLY A 155 10.36 -5.51 2.01
CA GLY A 155 11.14 -4.29 2.23
C GLY A 155 10.53 -3.03 1.61
N VAL A 156 9.29 -3.06 1.13
CA VAL A 156 8.63 -1.88 0.54
C VAL A 156 7.82 -1.14 1.59
N PRO A 157 8.22 0.09 1.98
CA PRO A 157 7.43 0.90 2.89
C PRO A 157 6.09 1.27 2.25
N VAL A 158 5.01 1.18 3.01
CA VAL A 158 3.65 1.43 2.53
C VAL A 158 3.12 2.73 3.13
N LEU A 159 2.57 3.59 2.28
CA LEU A 159 1.83 4.78 2.69
C LEU A 159 0.35 4.44 2.74
N THR A 160 -0.31 4.68 3.88
CA THR A 160 -1.74 4.45 4.08
C THR A 160 -2.47 5.73 4.47
N LEU A 161 -3.76 5.80 4.14
CA LEU A 161 -4.68 6.87 4.57
C LEU A 161 -5.63 6.30 5.61
N THR A 162 -5.65 6.92 6.81
CA THR A 162 -6.57 6.55 7.88
C THR A 162 -8.00 6.91 7.53
N GLY A 163 -8.88 5.92 7.50
CA GLY A 163 -10.30 6.10 7.24
C GLY A 163 -11.18 6.22 8.50
N GLY A 164 -12.48 6.37 8.29
CA GLY A 164 -13.49 6.48 9.35
C GLY A 164 -14.11 5.16 9.80
N ILE A 165 -13.78 4.03 9.16
CA ILE A 165 -14.32 2.70 9.47
C ILE A 165 -13.19 1.68 9.63
N HIS A 166 -13.45 0.56 10.29
CA HIS A 166 -12.47 -0.50 10.51
C HIS A 166 -11.65 -0.86 9.25
N ALA A 167 -12.32 -1.14 8.14
CA ALA A 167 -11.66 -1.53 6.88
C ALA A 167 -10.72 -0.45 6.32
N GLY A 168 -10.96 0.82 6.61
CA GLY A 168 -10.11 1.95 6.23
C GLY A 168 -9.05 2.32 7.27
N ARG A 169 -8.88 1.51 8.31
CA ARG A 169 -7.93 1.73 9.41
C ARG A 169 -6.95 0.57 9.59
N VAL A 170 -7.13 -0.50 8.82
CA VAL A 170 -6.27 -1.69 8.88
C VAL A 170 -4.82 -1.35 8.56
N GLY A 171 -4.58 -0.52 7.54
CA GLY A 171 -3.24 -0.04 7.20
C GLY A 171 -2.58 0.70 8.37
N SER A 172 -3.34 1.56 9.07
CA SER A 172 -2.84 2.29 10.25
C SER A 172 -2.43 1.34 11.39
N SER A 173 -3.21 0.28 11.63
CA SER A 173 -2.87 -0.74 12.64
C SER A 173 -1.58 -1.47 12.29
N LEU A 174 -1.44 -1.94 11.05
CA LEU A 174 -0.26 -2.66 10.59
C LEU A 174 1.01 -1.79 10.68
N LEU A 175 0.91 -0.55 10.23
CA LEU A 175 2.04 0.37 10.22
C LEU A 175 2.44 0.80 11.64
N ALA A 176 1.47 1.08 12.52
CA ALA A 176 1.77 1.41 13.91
C ALA A 176 2.44 0.23 14.63
N ALA A 177 1.99 -1.01 14.40
CA ALA A 177 2.62 -2.20 14.96
C ALA A 177 4.07 -2.40 14.47
N ALA A 178 4.37 -1.97 13.24
CA ALA A 178 5.73 -1.99 12.68
C ALA A 178 6.58 -0.74 13.04
N GLY A 179 6.07 0.16 13.90
CA GLY A 179 6.75 1.40 14.26
C GLY A 179 6.92 2.37 13.09
N MET A 180 5.93 2.41 12.20
CA MET A 180 5.91 3.20 10.97
C MET A 180 4.82 4.29 10.98
N ASP A 181 4.53 4.88 12.12
CA ASP A 181 3.47 5.88 12.28
C ASP A 181 3.61 7.07 11.30
N GLN A 182 4.84 7.43 10.94
CA GLN A 182 5.13 8.49 9.98
C GLN A 182 4.63 8.20 8.55
N TRP A 183 4.25 6.95 8.25
CA TRP A 183 3.67 6.53 6.97
C TRP A 183 2.13 6.51 6.97
N ILE A 184 1.51 7.00 8.05
CA ILE A 184 0.06 7.05 8.21
C ILE A 184 -0.42 8.48 7.95
N ALA A 185 -1.10 8.68 6.83
CA ALA A 185 -1.69 9.97 6.49
C ALA A 185 -3.06 10.16 7.17
N GLY A 186 -3.31 11.39 7.62
CA GLY A 186 -4.59 11.78 8.23
C GLY A 186 -5.60 12.40 7.25
N SER A 187 -5.15 12.78 6.06
CA SER A 187 -5.96 13.39 5.00
C SER A 187 -5.41 13.03 3.61
N GLN A 188 -6.20 13.27 2.56
CA GLN A 188 -5.76 13.06 1.18
C GLN A 188 -4.57 13.97 0.82
N ASP A 189 -4.59 15.22 1.26
CA ASP A 189 -3.49 16.17 1.03
C ASP A 189 -2.21 15.71 1.75
N ASP A 190 -2.34 15.21 2.98
CA ASP A 190 -1.23 14.65 3.75
C ASP A 190 -0.67 13.40 3.06
N TYR A 191 -1.54 12.53 2.53
CA TYR A 191 -1.12 11.34 1.78
C TYR A 191 -0.27 11.71 0.56
N VAL A 192 -0.70 12.67 -0.24
CA VAL A 192 0.08 13.17 -1.38
C VAL A 192 1.38 13.82 -0.91
N GLY A 193 1.30 14.67 0.12
CA GLY A 193 2.46 15.37 0.69
C GLY A 193 3.54 14.40 1.21
N LEU A 194 3.14 13.34 1.92
CA LEU A 194 4.06 12.31 2.43
C LEU A 194 4.68 11.52 1.27
N ALA A 195 3.91 11.14 0.26
CA ALA A 195 4.44 10.45 -0.93
C ALA A 195 5.54 11.29 -1.60
N VAL A 196 5.29 12.58 -1.84
CA VAL A 196 6.24 13.50 -2.45
C VAL A 196 7.47 13.71 -1.57
N LYS A 197 7.26 13.92 -0.27
CA LYS A 197 8.33 14.09 0.72
C LYS A 197 9.29 12.88 0.73
N TYR A 198 8.75 11.68 0.81
CA TYR A 198 9.59 10.48 0.90
C TYR A 198 10.24 10.12 -0.43
N ALA A 199 9.56 10.36 -1.55
CA ALA A 199 10.15 10.23 -2.88
C ALA A 199 11.37 11.18 -3.06
N GLY A 200 11.38 12.32 -2.37
CA GLY A 200 12.49 13.28 -2.37
C GLY A 200 13.65 12.94 -1.42
N ASP A 201 13.55 11.89 -0.61
CA ASP A 201 14.62 11.42 0.31
C ASP A 201 14.98 9.95 0.06
N PRO A 202 15.77 9.67 -0.99
CA PRO A 202 16.22 8.30 -1.29
C PRO A 202 16.95 7.60 -0.14
N ASN A 203 17.74 8.33 0.63
CA ASN A 203 18.46 7.74 1.77
C ASN A 203 17.50 7.33 2.89
N PHE A 204 16.41 8.06 3.08
CA PHE A 204 15.36 7.66 4.00
C PHE A 204 14.66 6.38 3.53
N LEU A 205 14.33 6.28 2.24
CA LEU A 205 13.72 5.08 1.66
C LEU A 205 14.59 3.84 1.85
N ASP A 206 15.90 3.93 1.60
CA ASP A 206 16.82 2.82 1.84
C ASP A 206 16.81 2.36 3.30
N ARG A 207 16.94 3.30 4.25
CA ARG A 207 16.91 2.95 5.68
C ARG A 207 15.58 2.29 6.09
N GLN A 208 14.45 2.74 5.51
CA GLN A 208 13.18 2.07 5.77
C GLN A 208 13.19 0.64 5.23
N ARG A 209 13.61 0.48 3.97
CA ARG A 209 13.67 -0.82 3.28
C ARG A 209 14.50 -1.85 4.04
N ASP A 210 15.68 -1.48 4.49
CA ASP A 210 16.63 -2.36 5.17
C ASP A 210 16.10 -2.86 6.53
N SER A 211 15.28 -2.07 7.23
CA SER A 211 14.80 -2.40 8.58
C SER A 211 13.42 -3.06 8.63
N LEU A 212 12.65 -3.05 7.53
CA LEU A 212 11.24 -3.45 7.57
C LEU A 212 11.01 -4.91 7.94
N ARG A 213 11.77 -5.83 7.36
CA ARG A 213 11.60 -7.27 7.65
C ARG A 213 11.86 -7.59 9.12
N GLU A 214 12.87 -6.97 9.73
CA GLU A 214 13.19 -7.16 11.16
C GLU A 214 12.08 -6.64 12.07
N ARG A 215 11.38 -5.57 11.66
CA ARG A 215 10.26 -4.99 12.44
C ARG A 215 9.00 -5.85 12.40
N LEU A 216 8.89 -6.74 11.40
CA LEU A 216 7.75 -7.63 11.22
C LEU A 216 7.98 -9.04 11.78
N ALA A 217 9.22 -9.39 12.10
CA ALA A 217 9.62 -10.68 12.68
C ALA A 217 9.42 -10.69 14.20
#